data_fac320b29cc1e1d043122712f3f36546
#
_entry.id   fac320b29cc1e1d043122712f3f36546
#
_cell.length_a   1.000
_cell.length_b   1.000
_cell.length_c   1.000
_cell.angle_alpha   90.00
_cell.angle_beta   90.00
_cell.angle_gamma   90.00
#
_symmetry.space_group_name_H-M   'P 1'
#
loop_
_entity.id
_entity.type
_entity.pdbx_description
1 polymer ?
#
loop_
_entity_poly.entity_id
_entity_poly.type
_entity_poly.pdbx_seq_one_letter_code
_entity_poly.pdbx_strand_id
1 'polypeptide(L)'
;MKIDHIAIQVDDIKESIDYYKGYGATLLYWGRKNRYTPFDIKHDWAFLQFDNIKLALVSGESHPYHIAFAVDMLDSKETTKHRDGTESYYTTDPSGNKIEIIKYPEGYLEELQ
;
A
#
# COMPACT_ATOMS: atom_id res chain seq x y z
N MET A 1 -5.51 11.40 -12.79
CA MET A 1 -5.39 10.16 -11.99
C MET A 1 -4.13 9.43 -12.39
N LYS A 2 -3.35 8.96 -11.44
CA LYS A 2 -2.10 8.26 -11.73
C LYS A 2 -2.02 7.00 -10.89
N ILE A 3 -1.28 6.00 -11.37
CA ILE A 3 -1.05 4.79 -10.60
C ILE A 3 -0.11 5.13 -9.44
N ASP A 4 -0.58 4.87 -8.22
CA ASP A 4 0.18 5.16 -7.02
C ASP A 4 1.05 3.98 -6.61
N HIS A 5 0.46 2.80 -6.53
CA HIS A 5 1.20 1.61 -6.15
C HIS A 5 0.55 0.35 -6.69
N ILE A 6 1.34 -0.71 -6.67
CA ILE A 6 0.90 -2.08 -6.90
C ILE A 6 1.11 -2.83 -5.59
N ALA A 7 0.10 -3.58 -5.14
CA ALA A 7 0.22 -4.41 -3.94
C ALA A 7 0.31 -5.87 -4.34
N ILE A 8 1.30 -6.57 -3.80
CA ILE A 8 1.48 -8.00 -4.02
C ILE A 8 1.64 -8.74 -2.69
N GLN A 9 1.23 -9.98 -2.67
CA GLN A 9 1.41 -10.86 -1.52
C GLN A 9 2.77 -11.56 -1.63
N VAL A 10 3.48 -11.62 -0.51
CA VAL A 10 4.77 -12.30 -0.43
C VAL A 10 4.81 -13.18 0.81
N ASP A 11 5.61 -14.22 0.77
CA ASP A 11 5.72 -15.15 1.90
C ASP A 11 6.63 -14.58 2.99
N ASP A 12 7.70 -13.90 2.62
CA ASP A 12 8.68 -13.34 3.55
C ASP A 12 8.97 -11.90 3.17
N ILE A 13 8.52 -10.97 4.02
CA ILE A 13 8.63 -9.54 3.74
C ILE A 13 10.10 -9.11 3.66
N LYS A 14 10.93 -9.52 4.63
CA LYS A 14 12.34 -9.10 4.66
C LYS A 14 13.10 -9.59 3.43
N GLU A 15 12.93 -10.84 3.08
CA GLU A 15 13.56 -11.41 1.90
C GLU A 15 13.12 -10.68 0.63
N SER A 16 11.82 -10.35 0.54
CA SER A 16 11.27 -9.63 -0.60
C SER A 16 11.78 -8.19 -0.67
N ILE A 17 11.90 -7.52 0.48
CA ILE A 17 12.49 -6.18 0.53
C ILE A 17 13.91 -6.23 -0.07
N ASP A 18 14.72 -7.15 0.41
CA ASP A 18 16.11 -7.27 -0.06
C ASP A 18 16.17 -7.58 -1.56
N TYR A 19 15.27 -8.44 -2.02
CA TYR A 19 15.17 -8.78 -3.44
C TYR A 19 14.90 -7.54 -4.30
N TYR A 20 13.88 -6.76 -3.95
CA TYR A 20 13.50 -5.59 -4.74
C TYR A 20 14.47 -4.43 -4.60
N LYS A 21 15.16 -4.32 -3.47
CA LYS A 21 16.25 -3.35 -3.35
C LYS A 21 17.37 -3.64 -4.36
N GLY A 22 17.57 -4.90 -4.71
CA GLY A 22 18.50 -5.29 -5.76
C GLY A 22 18.12 -4.73 -7.13
N TYR A 23 16.86 -4.39 -7.35
CA TYR A 23 16.38 -3.73 -8.57
C TYR A 23 16.34 -2.21 -8.44
N GLY A 24 16.81 -1.65 -7.34
CA GLY A 24 16.90 -0.21 -7.15
C GLY A 24 15.79 0.40 -6.32
N ALA A 25 14.92 -0.41 -5.71
CA ALA A 25 13.87 0.13 -4.86
C ALA A 25 14.43 0.70 -3.55
N THR A 26 13.80 1.77 -3.07
CA THR A 26 14.09 2.36 -1.76
C THR A 26 13.01 1.95 -0.78
N LEU A 27 13.40 1.50 0.40
CA LEU A 27 12.44 1.16 1.45
C LEU A 27 11.88 2.45 2.05
N LEU A 28 10.55 2.63 1.95
CA LEU A 28 9.86 3.76 2.57
C LEU A 28 9.37 3.41 3.97
N TYR A 29 8.81 2.20 4.13
CA TYR A 29 8.22 1.78 5.39
C TYR A 29 8.23 0.25 5.47
N TRP A 30 8.50 -0.25 6.67
CA TRP A 30 8.39 -1.67 6.97
C TRP A 30 7.84 -1.79 8.38
N GLY A 31 6.63 -2.34 8.48
CA GLY A 31 5.99 -2.42 9.78
C GLY A 31 4.75 -3.28 9.74
N ARG A 32 3.90 -3.06 10.71
CA ARG A 32 2.63 -3.76 10.81
C ARG A 32 1.60 -3.08 9.93
N LYS A 33 0.74 -3.88 9.33
CA LYS A 33 -0.40 -3.39 8.57
C LYS A 33 -1.28 -2.49 9.42
N ASN A 34 -1.43 -2.83 10.72
CA ASN A 34 -2.13 -2.01 11.69
C ASN A 34 -1.17 -1.63 12.81
N ARG A 35 -0.58 -0.45 12.71
CA ARG A 35 0.40 0.03 13.69
C ARG A 35 -0.18 0.31 15.08
N TYR A 36 -1.51 0.24 15.20
CA TYR A 36 -2.18 0.43 16.48
C TYR A 36 -2.48 -0.89 17.19
N THR A 37 -2.13 -2.03 16.60
CA THR A 37 -2.25 -3.34 17.24
C THR A 37 -1.05 -3.55 18.17
N PRO A 38 -1.25 -3.50 19.49
CA PRO A 38 -0.11 -3.34 20.40
C PRO A 38 0.76 -4.59 20.58
N PHE A 39 0.25 -5.76 20.29
CA PHE A 39 0.95 -7.00 20.60
C PHE A 39 1.56 -7.73 19.42
N ASP A 40 1.30 -7.27 18.23
CA ASP A 40 1.86 -7.89 17.05
C ASP A 40 3.19 -7.22 16.70
N ILE A 41 4.26 -7.96 16.85
CA ILE A 41 5.60 -7.50 16.54
C ILE A 41 6.04 -7.85 15.12
N LYS A 42 5.18 -8.53 14.37
CA LYS A 42 5.51 -8.92 12.99
C LYS A 42 5.45 -7.72 12.06
N HIS A 43 6.48 -7.59 11.28
CA HIS A 43 6.51 -6.61 10.20
C HIS A 43 5.89 -7.27 8.96
N ASP A 44 4.56 -7.15 8.84
CA ASP A 44 3.78 -7.86 7.84
C ASP A 44 3.43 -7.01 6.60
N TRP A 45 3.98 -5.81 6.54
CA TRP A 45 3.70 -4.88 5.47
C TRP A 45 4.92 -4.00 5.20
N ALA A 46 5.22 -3.77 3.93
CA ALA A 46 6.30 -2.86 3.55
C ALA A 46 5.90 -2.05 2.32
N PHE A 47 6.46 -0.86 2.23
CA PHE A 47 6.26 0.04 1.11
C PHE A 47 7.61 0.38 0.51
N LEU A 48 7.77 0.11 -0.77
CA LEU A 48 8.99 0.37 -1.52
C LEU A 48 8.75 1.40 -2.60
N GLN A 49 9.75 2.20 -2.90
CA GLN A 49 9.68 3.22 -3.95
C GLN A 49 10.63 2.88 -5.09
N PHE A 50 10.10 2.71 -6.27
CA PHE A 50 10.82 2.75 -7.53
C PHE A 50 10.73 4.17 -8.11
N ASP A 51 11.46 4.43 -9.19
CA ASP A 51 11.49 5.76 -9.81
C ASP A 51 10.10 6.25 -10.21
N ASN A 52 9.23 5.34 -10.63
CA ASN A 52 7.95 5.70 -11.22
C ASN A 52 6.74 5.16 -10.45
N ILE A 53 6.91 4.28 -9.48
CA ILE A 53 5.78 3.67 -8.79
C ILE A 53 6.21 3.11 -7.44
N LYS A 54 5.27 3.02 -6.51
CA LYS A 54 5.48 2.33 -5.24
C LYS A 54 5.01 0.88 -5.35
N LEU A 55 5.66 0.01 -4.59
CA LEU A 55 5.31 -1.40 -4.48
C LEU A 55 5.01 -1.71 -3.02
N ALA A 56 3.79 -2.16 -2.75
CA ALA A 56 3.39 -2.60 -1.42
C ALA A 56 3.57 -4.12 -1.33
N LEU A 57 4.31 -4.56 -0.32
CA LEU A 57 4.49 -5.97 -0.02
C LEU A 57 3.65 -6.32 1.19
N VAL A 58 2.82 -7.34 1.09
CA VAL A 58 1.92 -7.73 2.17
C VAL A 58 2.04 -9.23 2.40
N SER A 59 2.15 -9.64 3.65
CA SER A 59 2.11 -11.06 3.98
C SER A 59 0.68 -11.48 4.29
N GLY A 60 0.35 -12.71 3.90
CA GLY A 60 -0.97 -13.29 4.15
C GLY A 60 -2.01 -12.94 3.10
N GLU A 61 -3.14 -13.66 3.19
CA GLU A 61 -4.18 -13.60 2.17
C GLU A 61 -5.22 -12.51 2.41
N SER A 62 -5.14 -11.80 3.54
CA SER A 62 -6.13 -10.81 3.91
C SER A 62 -6.11 -9.55 3.05
N HIS A 63 -5.09 -9.42 2.23
CA HIS A 63 -4.92 -8.23 1.39
C HIS A 63 -4.66 -8.68 -0.05
N PRO A 64 -5.67 -8.62 -0.92
CA PRO A 64 -5.53 -9.12 -2.29
C PRO A 64 -4.61 -8.25 -3.14
N TYR A 65 -4.11 -8.84 -4.22
CA TYR A 65 -3.42 -8.08 -5.26
C TYR A 65 -4.33 -6.96 -5.76
N HIS A 66 -3.76 -5.77 -5.89
CA HIS A 66 -4.52 -4.66 -6.47
C HIS A 66 -3.59 -3.62 -7.06
N ILE A 67 -4.16 -2.79 -7.94
CA ILE A 67 -3.51 -1.58 -8.43
C ILE A 67 -4.22 -0.42 -7.76
N ALA A 68 -3.47 0.50 -7.19
CA ALA A 68 -4.03 1.68 -6.54
C ALA A 68 -3.81 2.92 -7.40
N PHE A 69 -4.87 3.69 -7.57
CA PHE A 69 -4.84 4.98 -8.27
C PHE A 69 -4.99 6.10 -7.25
N ALA A 70 -4.06 7.04 -7.26
CA ALA A 70 -4.14 8.21 -6.40
C ALA A 70 -4.98 9.29 -7.04
N VAL A 71 -5.88 9.89 -6.27
CA VAL A 71 -6.78 10.94 -6.71
C VAL A 71 -6.77 12.11 -5.74
N ASP A 72 -7.12 13.28 -6.23
CA ASP A 72 -7.27 14.47 -5.39
C ASP A 72 -8.62 14.51 -4.69
N MET A 73 -9.65 13.93 -5.31
CA MET A 73 -11.00 13.85 -4.75
C MET A 73 -11.59 12.48 -4.99
N LEU A 74 -12.21 11.95 -3.95
CA LEU A 74 -12.95 10.69 -4.05
C LEU A 74 -14.36 10.97 -4.56
N ASP A 75 -14.79 10.20 -5.54
CA ASP A 75 -16.09 10.34 -6.19
C ASP A 75 -17.12 9.37 -5.67
N SER A 76 -16.80 8.64 -4.61
CA SER A 76 -17.71 7.69 -3.97
C SER A 76 -18.09 8.18 -2.59
N LYS A 77 -19.34 7.91 -2.19
CA LYS A 77 -19.82 8.20 -0.85
C LYS A 77 -19.46 7.09 0.15
N GLU A 78 -19.12 5.91 -0.35
CA GLU A 78 -18.80 4.75 0.46
C GLU A 78 -17.29 4.55 0.47
N THR A 79 -16.61 5.30 1.33
CA THR A 79 -15.17 5.21 1.48
C THR A 79 -14.80 4.74 2.87
N THR A 80 -13.60 4.18 3.00
CA THR A 80 -13.02 3.82 4.29
C THR A 80 -11.92 4.83 4.63
N LYS A 81 -12.05 5.43 5.81
CA LYS A 81 -11.03 6.32 6.36
C LYS A 81 -10.06 5.47 7.18
N HIS A 82 -8.79 5.57 6.84
CA HIS A 82 -7.75 4.83 7.51
C HIS A 82 -7.10 5.67 8.60
N ARG A 83 -6.51 5.00 9.59
CA ARG A 83 -5.90 5.71 10.73
C ARG A 83 -4.69 6.56 10.37
N ASP A 84 -4.06 6.25 9.24
CA ASP A 84 -2.92 7.02 8.74
C ASP A 84 -3.34 8.29 8.00
N GLY A 85 -4.64 8.56 7.93
CA GLY A 85 -5.18 9.73 7.24
C GLY A 85 -5.54 9.50 5.79
N THR A 86 -5.22 8.34 5.23
CA THR A 86 -5.67 8.02 3.86
C THR A 86 -7.15 7.66 3.87
N GLU A 87 -7.78 7.85 2.72
CA GLU A 87 -9.17 7.47 2.51
C GLU A 87 -9.27 6.78 1.16
N SER A 88 -9.96 5.66 1.10
CA SER A 88 -10.01 4.89 -0.14
C SER A 88 -11.31 4.11 -0.28
N TYR A 89 -11.55 3.61 -1.47
CA TYR A 89 -12.54 2.58 -1.74
C TYR A 89 -11.98 1.59 -2.76
N TYR A 90 -12.55 0.40 -2.76
CA TYR A 90 -12.19 -0.66 -3.70
C TYR A 90 -13.29 -0.86 -4.71
N THR A 91 -12.88 -1.14 -5.94
CA THR A 91 -13.78 -1.51 -7.02
C THR A 91 -13.09 -2.58 -7.86
N THR A 92 -13.69 -2.96 -8.96
CA THR A 92 -13.09 -3.91 -9.89
C THR A 92 -13.16 -3.37 -11.30
N ASP A 93 -12.19 -3.77 -12.14
CA ASP A 93 -12.27 -3.50 -13.55
C ASP A 93 -13.26 -4.49 -14.21
N PRO A 94 -13.54 -4.36 -15.53
CA PRO A 94 -14.49 -5.25 -16.19
C PRO A 94 -14.14 -6.74 -16.15
N SER A 95 -12.89 -7.07 -15.88
CA SER A 95 -12.44 -8.46 -15.79
C SER A 95 -12.31 -8.95 -14.35
N GLY A 96 -12.72 -8.12 -13.39
CA GLY A 96 -12.69 -8.51 -11.97
C GLY A 96 -11.39 -8.23 -11.24
N ASN A 97 -10.44 -7.53 -11.85
CA ASN A 97 -9.22 -7.17 -11.16
C ASN A 97 -9.49 -6.11 -10.10
N LYS A 98 -8.90 -6.29 -8.91
CA LYS A 98 -9.09 -5.36 -7.79
C LYS A 98 -8.41 -4.02 -8.07
N ILE A 99 -9.16 -2.95 -7.85
CA ILE A 99 -8.67 -1.59 -8.00
C ILE A 99 -8.93 -0.85 -6.70
N GLU A 100 -7.93 -0.14 -6.20
CA GLU A 100 -8.09 0.78 -5.07
C GLU A 100 -8.03 2.21 -5.58
N ILE A 101 -8.96 3.05 -5.14
CA ILE A 101 -8.93 4.49 -5.40
C ILE A 101 -8.60 5.16 -4.08
N ILE A 102 -7.48 5.84 -3.99
CA ILE A 102 -6.96 6.32 -2.71
C ILE A 102 -6.65 7.81 -2.77
N LYS A 103 -6.99 8.49 -1.68
CA LYS A 103 -6.63 9.88 -1.46
C LYS A 103 -5.71 9.96 -0.26
N TYR A 104 -4.54 10.59 -0.46
CA TYR A 104 -3.56 10.80 0.60
C TYR A 104 -3.76 12.14 1.26
N PRO A 105 -3.55 12.24 2.58
CA PRO A 105 -3.46 13.53 3.23
C PRO A 105 -2.15 14.21 2.87
N GLU A 106 -2.12 15.53 2.97
CA GLU A 106 -0.91 16.30 2.77
C GLU A 106 0.16 15.87 3.80
N GLY A 107 1.40 15.71 3.34
CA GLY A 107 2.51 15.33 4.22
C GLY A 107 2.60 13.85 4.58
N TYR A 108 1.82 13.00 3.93
CA TYR A 108 1.73 11.58 4.26
C TYR A 108 3.09 10.87 4.32
N LEU A 109 3.93 11.06 3.30
CA LEU A 109 5.21 10.34 3.23
C LEU A 109 6.20 10.81 4.30
N GLU A 110 6.09 12.05 4.74
CA GLU A 110 6.94 12.60 5.78
C GLU A 110 6.64 11.95 7.14
N GLU A 111 5.39 11.56 7.37
CA GLU A 111 4.99 10.88 8.60
C GLU A 111 5.50 9.44 8.69
N LEU A 112 5.79 8.82 7.54
CA LEU A 112 6.31 7.46 7.50
C LEU A 112 7.81 7.38 7.78
N GLN A 113 8.48 8.49 7.67
CA GLN A 113 9.91 8.60 7.91
C GLN A 113 10.16 9.08 9.34
#